data_75c0c39ea3baa4c667130d4d6964cb4b
#
_entry.id   75c0c39ea3baa4c667130d4d6964cb4b
#
_cell.length_a   1.000
_cell.length_b   1.000
_cell.length_c   1.000
_cell.angle_alpha   90.00
_cell.angle_beta   90.00
_cell.angle_gamma   90.00
#
_symmetry.space_group_name_H-M   'P 1'
#
loop_
_entity.id
_entity.type
_entity.pdbx_description
1 polymer ?
#
loop_
_entity_poly.entity_id
_entity_poly.type
_entity_poly.pdbx_seq_one_letter_code
_entity_poly.pdbx_strand_id
1 'polypeptide(L)'
;MSAPIAEAVLRYAGLGVAPFHTPGHKGGRGAHPLLRRFLTDEGLAADVSLSAELDDLHAPTGCIRAAEDLAAEAYGADAAYFMVNGTTGAVHTMLMAALSPGDTLLVPRNAHRSIVGAMILAGVRPVYLQPEVDQRLGVAMGVSLETVRRAAEAHPEARAALLVYPTYYGVATELGEIATFLHGRGMLLLTDAAHGAHFAFSDALPPSAMAAGADLSAESTHKLLGSLTQTSMLLARGGRVAAERIRAAAGILQTTSPNELLLASLDLARAQMAEEGRTRLAAVIPLAEELRRRVGEIDGLWTLGAEHMGLPGMAALDATKLTVQVMGLGMTGFAAEGVLRQRDIACELADARNVLLLLSYADGAREIEHLFAALRALAQEHPPRCTARGEGTSFCTLPPLPQTVPSPREAYFAQHECVPIGDAAGRTAAETIVFYPPGIPVLAPGDAIDTETVAYLRTMRRIGARVVGAADATLETLTVIRDL
;
A
#
# COMPACT_ATOMS: atom_id res chain seq x y z
N MET A 1 -16.94 -24.05 2.10
CA MET A 1 -15.90 -23.09 1.65
C MET A 1 -15.08 -23.74 0.57
N SER A 2 -15.01 -23.20 -0.65
CA SER A 2 -14.19 -23.75 -1.76
C SER A 2 -12.89 -22.94 -1.86
N ALA A 3 -11.77 -23.63 -1.84
CA ALA A 3 -10.43 -23.09 -2.03
C ALA A 3 -9.65 -23.95 -3.04
N PRO A 4 -9.98 -23.79 -4.35
CA PRO A 4 -9.52 -24.68 -5.41
C PRO A 4 -8.00 -24.91 -5.45
N ILE A 5 -7.20 -23.86 -5.22
CA ILE A 5 -5.73 -23.98 -5.21
C ILE A 5 -5.28 -24.78 -3.99
N ALA A 6 -5.75 -24.42 -2.80
CA ALA A 6 -5.37 -25.14 -1.58
C ALA A 6 -5.78 -26.62 -1.65
N GLU A 7 -6.98 -26.91 -2.17
CA GLU A 7 -7.47 -28.28 -2.37
C GLU A 7 -6.61 -29.06 -3.38
N ALA A 8 -6.18 -28.41 -4.48
CA ALA A 8 -5.30 -29.03 -5.49
C ALA A 8 -3.92 -29.35 -4.93
N VAL A 9 -3.32 -28.39 -4.22
CA VAL A 9 -1.99 -28.54 -3.60
C VAL A 9 -1.99 -29.65 -2.54
N LEU A 10 -3.00 -29.67 -1.65
CA LEU A 10 -3.13 -30.72 -0.63
C LEU A 10 -3.36 -32.11 -1.26
N ARG A 11 -4.16 -32.19 -2.30
CA ARG A 11 -4.40 -33.43 -3.04
C ARG A 11 -3.09 -33.94 -3.66
N TYR A 12 -2.33 -33.06 -4.33
CA TYR A 12 -1.04 -33.42 -4.91
C TYR A 12 -0.06 -33.92 -3.83
N ALA A 13 0.09 -33.20 -2.74
CA ALA A 13 0.94 -33.60 -1.63
C ALA A 13 0.57 -34.99 -1.05
N GLY A 14 -0.74 -35.34 -1.09
CA GLY A 14 -1.26 -36.64 -0.64
C GLY A 14 -1.09 -37.81 -1.63
N LEU A 15 -0.71 -37.55 -2.88
CA LEU A 15 -0.56 -38.65 -3.90
C LEU A 15 0.61 -39.61 -3.60
N GLY A 16 1.59 -39.20 -2.78
CA GLY A 16 2.75 -40.02 -2.46
C GLY A 16 3.69 -40.32 -3.66
N VAL A 17 3.61 -39.50 -4.71
CA VAL A 17 4.48 -39.66 -5.90
C VAL A 17 5.94 -39.35 -5.56
N ALA A 18 6.87 -40.09 -6.16
CA ALA A 18 8.29 -39.80 -6.01
C ALA A 18 8.66 -38.55 -6.84
N PRO A 19 9.06 -37.42 -6.19
CA PRO A 19 9.26 -36.15 -6.88
C PRO A 19 10.61 -36.10 -7.59
N PHE A 20 10.67 -36.46 -8.86
CA PHE A 20 11.84 -36.24 -9.73
C PHE A 20 11.83 -34.90 -10.45
N HIS A 21 10.96 -33.99 -10.00
CA HIS A 21 10.80 -32.60 -10.43
C HIS A 21 11.29 -31.60 -9.37
N THR A 22 11.30 -30.31 -9.66
CA THR A 22 11.50 -29.19 -8.71
C THR A 22 10.35 -29.10 -7.69
N PRO A 23 10.57 -28.58 -6.47
CA PRO A 23 11.80 -28.03 -5.90
C PRO A 23 12.82 -29.09 -5.46
N GLY A 24 14.11 -28.67 -5.33
CA GLY A 24 15.22 -29.55 -4.99
C GLY A 24 15.16 -30.22 -3.61
N HIS A 25 14.36 -29.68 -2.68
CA HIS A 25 14.17 -30.27 -1.34
C HIS A 25 13.31 -31.56 -1.35
N LYS A 26 12.62 -31.86 -2.45
CA LYS A 26 11.92 -33.16 -2.65
C LYS A 26 10.93 -33.48 -1.52
N GLY A 27 9.94 -32.58 -1.27
CA GLY A 27 9.00 -32.76 -0.18
C GLY A 27 9.65 -32.75 1.21
N GLY A 28 10.70 -31.93 1.36
CA GLY A 28 11.40 -31.75 2.64
C GLY A 28 12.56 -32.72 2.91
N ARG A 29 12.75 -33.81 2.12
CA ARG A 29 13.83 -34.78 2.36
C ARG A 29 15.23 -34.16 2.26
N GLY A 30 15.42 -33.20 1.37
CA GLY A 30 16.65 -32.44 1.15
C GLY A 30 16.67 -31.08 1.86
N ALA A 31 15.65 -30.75 2.67
CA ALA A 31 15.56 -29.48 3.35
C ALA A 31 16.46 -29.42 4.59
N HIS A 32 17.06 -28.25 4.85
CA HIS A 32 17.79 -28.00 6.08
C HIS A 32 16.89 -28.20 7.31
N PRO A 33 17.38 -28.80 8.43
CA PRO A 33 16.55 -29.07 9.61
C PRO A 33 15.80 -27.85 10.17
N LEU A 34 16.39 -26.65 10.13
CA LEU A 34 15.70 -25.43 10.55
C LEU A 34 14.54 -25.07 9.61
N LEU A 35 14.69 -25.26 8.30
CA LEU A 35 13.60 -25.01 7.35
C LEU A 35 12.41 -25.95 7.63
N ARG A 36 12.67 -27.23 7.96
CA ARG A 36 11.62 -28.16 8.36
C ARG A 36 10.89 -27.76 9.63
N ARG A 37 11.58 -27.08 10.55
CA ARG A 37 10.93 -26.51 11.75
C ARG A 37 10.02 -25.32 11.43
N PHE A 38 10.36 -24.51 10.42
CA PHE A 38 9.54 -23.36 10.03
C PHE A 38 8.29 -23.78 9.24
N LEU A 39 8.42 -24.72 8.31
CA LEU A 39 7.36 -25.06 7.35
C LEU A 39 6.63 -26.37 7.67
N THR A 40 7.10 -27.17 8.62
CA THR A 40 6.67 -28.54 8.89
C THR A 40 6.90 -29.49 7.68
N ASP A 41 6.71 -30.78 7.86
CA ASP A 41 6.82 -31.73 6.74
C ASP A 41 5.65 -31.62 5.77
N GLU A 42 4.45 -31.31 6.26
CA GLU A 42 3.25 -31.05 5.46
C GLU A 42 3.39 -29.80 4.59
N GLY A 43 3.90 -28.70 5.17
CA GLY A 43 4.15 -27.47 4.43
C GLY A 43 5.20 -27.65 3.34
N LEU A 44 6.26 -28.42 3.60
CA LEU A 44 7.28 -28.74 2.58
C LEU A 44 6.78 -29.72 1.52
N ALA A 45 5.83 -30.60 1.84
CA ALA A 45 5.18 -31.45 0.86
C ALA A 45 4.23 -30.65 -0.07
N ALA A 46 3.69 -29.55 0.45
CA ALA A 46 2.83 -28.62 -0.28
C ALA A 46 3.61 -27.55 -1.08
N ASP A 47 4.92 -27.38 -0.82
CA ASP A 47 5.78 -26.51 -1.64
C ASP A 47 6.20 -27.27 -2.91
N VAL A 48 5.39 -27.10 -3.94
CA VAL A 48 5.48 -27.78 -5.22
C VAL A 48 5.60 -26.75 -6.35
N SER A 49 5.88 -27.23 -7.54
CA SER A 49 5.95 -26.40 -8.75
C SER A 49 4.91 -26.89 -9.76
N LEU A 50 4.83 -26.22 -10.90
CA LEU A 50 3.97 -26.59 -12.01
C LEU A 50 3.99 -28.09 -12.28
N SER A 51 2.83 -28.73 -12.24
CA SER A 51 2.60 -30.12 -12.63
C SER A 51 1.27 -30.22 -13.39
N ALA A 52 1.00 -31.38 -13.96
CA ALA A 52 -0.24 -31.63 -14.69
C ALA A 52 -1.50 -31.52 -13.78
N GLU A 53 -1.32 -31.72 -12.47
CA GLU A 53 -2.39 -31.66 -11.46
C GLU A 53 -2.60 -30.25 -10.89
N LEU A 54 -1.63 -29.35 -11.12
CA LEU A 54 -1.64 -27.94 -10.73
C LEU A 54 -1.80 -27.08 -11.97
N ASP A 55 -2.23 -25.86 -11.78
CA ASP A 55 -2.50 -24.91 -12.87
C ASP A 55 -1.25 -24.07 -13.19
N ASP A 56 -1.30 -23.29 -14.27
CA ASP A 56 -0.26 -22.31 -14.64
C ASP A 56 -0.76 -20.89 -14.37
N LEU A 57 -0.07 -20.15 -13.51
CA LEU A 57 -0.41 -18.75 -13.17
C LEU A 57 -0.43 -17.82 -14.40
N HIS A 58 0.37 -18.11 -15.43
CA HIS A 58 0.44 -17.31 -16.65
C HIS A 58 -0.70 -17.59 -17.64
N ALA A 59 -1.25 -18.82 -17.62
CA ALA A 59 -2.33 -19.25 -18.49
C ALA A 59 -3.32 -20.14 -17.73
N PRO A 60 -3.97 -19.63 -16.66
CA PRO A 60 -4.75 -20.45 -15.77
C PRO A 60 -6.02 -21.00 -16.45
N THR A 61 -6.22 -22.31 -16.33
CA THR A 61 -7.39 -23.03 -16.86
C THR A 61 -7.99 -24.01 -15.86
N GLY A 62 -7.30 -24.22 -14.72
CA GLY A 62 -7.68 -25.16 -13.67
C GLY A 62 -7.99 -24.49 -12.33
N CYS A 63 -7.29 -24.91 -11.27
CA CYS A 63 -7.56 -24.46 -9.91
C CYS A 63 -7.26 -22.96 -9.69
N ILE A 64 -6.24 -22.41 -10.34
CA ILE A 64 -5.94 -20.97 -10.26
C ILE A 64 -7.06 -20.18 -10.94
N ARG A 65 -7.50 -20.58 -12.13
CA ARG A 65 -8.62 -19.93 -12.81
C ARG A 65 -9.89 -19.96 -11.95
N ALA A 66 -10.22 -21.09 -11.38
CA ALA A 66 -11.39 -21.24 -10.51
C ALA A 66 -11.29 -20.34 -9.25
N ALA A 67 -10.10 -20.22 -8.66
CA ALA A 67 -9.87 -19.34 -7.51
C ALA A 67 -9.95 -17.86 -7.89
N GLU A 68 -9.41 -17.47 -9.06
CA GLU A 68 -9.53 -16.10 -9.59
C GLU A 68 -10.98 -15.73 -9.88
N ASP A 69 -11.78 -16.64 -10.44
CA ASP A 69 -13.22 -16.40 -10.69
C ASP A 69 -13.99 -16.21 -9.38
N LEU A 70 -13.72 -17.03 -8.34
CA LEU A 70 -14.29 -16.85 -7.01
C LEU A 70 -13.81 -15.56 -6.31
N ALA A 71 -12.60 -15.11 -6.59
CA ALA A 71 -12.11 -13.84 -6.08
C ALA A 71 -12.82 -12.67 -6.76
N ALA A 72 -13.01 -12.72 -8.07
CA ALA A 72 -13.76 -11.72 -8.81
C ALA A 72 -15.19 -11.58 -8.25
N GLU A 73 -15.87 -12.69 -8.01
CA GLU A 73 -17.21 -12.73 -7.39
C GLU A 73 -17.20 -12.08 -6.00
N ALA A 74 -16.25 -12.48 -5.13
CA ALA A 74 -16.18 -12.00 -3.74
C ALA A 74 -15.92 -10.50 -3.64
N TYR A 75 -15.17 -9.92 -4.58
CA TYR A 75 -14.84 -8.49 -4.62
C TYR A 75 -15.76 -7.66 -5.52
N GLY A 76 -16.73 -8.27 -6.21
CA GLY A 76 -17.61 -7.59 -7.15
C GLY A 76 -16.84 -7.05 -8.37
N ALA A 77 -15.79 -7.74 -8.78
CA ALA A 77 -15.00 -7.47 -9.97
C ALA A 77 -15.47 -8.33 -11.16
N ASP A 78 -15.09 -7.97 -12.39
CA ASP A 78 -15.31 -8.80 -13.58
C ASP A 78 -14.20 -9.86 -13.74
N ALA A 79 -13.00 -9.57 -13.23
CA ALA A 79 -11.87 -10.48 -13.20
C ALA A 79 -10.93 -10.17 -12.03
N ALA A 80 -10.27 -11.21 -11.53
CA ALA A 80 -9.19 -11.12 -10.56
C ALA A 80 -7.94 -11.83 -11.11
N TYR A 81 -6.78 -11.33 -10.74
CA TYR A 81 -5.48 -11.89 -11.11
C TYR A 81 -4.63 -12.02 -9.85
N PHE A 82 -4.21 -13.24 -9.55
CA PHE A 82 -3.40 -13.48 -8.36
C PHE A 82 -1.95 -13.04 -8.58
N MET A 83 -1.38 -12.38 -7.57
CA MET A 83 -0.05 -11.80 -7.62
C MET A 83 0.80 -12.32 -6.45
N VAL A 84 1.96 -12.91 -6.79
CA VAL A 84 2.93 -13.45 -5.81
C VAL A 84 4.16 -12.54 -5.65
N ASN A 85 4.11 -11.34 -6.21
CA ASN A 85 5.17 -10.32 -6.06
C ASN A 85 4.66 -9.05 -5.35
N GLY A 86 3.74 -9.23 -4.43
CA GLY A 86 3.13 -8.16 -3.65
C GLY A 86 2.28 -7.22 -4.50
N THR A 87 1.71 -6.23 -3.84
CA THR A 87 1.02 -5.14 -4.54
C THR A 87 1.97 -4.31 -5.40
N THR A 88 3.28 -4.37 -5.15
CA THR A 88 4.29 -3.85 -6.07
C THR A 88 4.13 -4.48 -7.46
N GLY A 89 4.05 -5.82 -7.54
CA GLY A 89 3.81 -6.51 -8.81
C GLY A 89 2.44 -6.19 -9.42
N ALA A 90 1.40 -6.08 -8.59
CA ALA A 90 0.06 -5.71 -9.04
C ALA A 90 0.03 -4.30 -9.65
N VAL A 91 0.66 -3.29 -9.00
CA VAL A 91 0.74 -1.90 -9.49
C VAL A 91 1.58 -1.81 -10.77
N HIS A 92 2.70 -2.55 -10.84
CA HIS A 92 3.51 -2.61 -12.07
C HIS A 92 2.70 -3.19 -13.24
N THR A 93 2.00 -4.30 -12.99
CA THR A 93 1.11 -4.93 -13.98
C THR A 93 -0.01 -3.98 -14.40
N MET A 94 -0.63 -3.31 -13.44
CA MET A 94 -1.73 -2.35 -13.66
C MET A 94 -1.31 -1.23 -14.62
N LEU A 95 -0.19 -0.55 -14.36
CA LEU A 95 0.25 0.54 -15.22
C LEU A 95 0.68 0.06 -16.60
N MET A 96 1.43 -1.05 -16.69
CA MET A 96 1.85 -1.61 -17.98
C MET A 96 0.67 -2.14 -18.83
N ALA A 97 -0.40 -2.61 -18.19
CA ALA A 97 -1.61 -3.04 -18.89
C ALA A 97 -2.46 -1.86 -19.37
N ALA A 98 -2.60 -0.84 -18.54
CA ALA A 98 -3.51 0.29 -18.78
C ALA A 98 -2.93 1.35 -19.71
N LEU A 99 -1.61 1.56 -19.69
CA LEU A 99 -0.94 2.69 -20.32
C LEU A 99 0.12 2.25 -21.33
N SER A 100 0.54 3.22 -22.14
CA SER A 100 1.61 3.08 -23.13
C SER A 100 2.74 4.09 -22.83
N PRO A 101 3.98 3.82 -23.29
CA PRO A 101 5.07 4.79 -23.15
C PRO A 101 4.68 6.16 -23.74
N GLY A 102 4.93 7.22 -22.96
CA GLY A 102 4.58 8.60 -23.32
C GLY A 102 3.19 9.06 -22.86
N ASP A 103 2.31 8.14 -22.42
CA ASP A 103 1.00 8.52 -21.89
C ASP A 103 1.15 9.36 -20.60
N THR A 104 0.25 10.32 -20.40
CA THR A 104 0.17 11.14 -19.20
C THR A 104 -0.70 10.45 -18.14
N LEU A 105 -0.17 10.36 -16.91
CA LEU A 105 -0.81 9.79 -15.73
C LEU A 105 -0.99 10.84 -14.65
N LEU A 106 -2.23 11.08 -14.22
CA LEU A 106 -2.50 11.86 -12.99
C LEU A 106 -2.21 10.96 -11.78
N VAL A 107 -1.31 11.38 -10.87
CA VAL A 107 -0.85 10.54 -9.76
C VAL A 107 -0.64 11.35 -8.48
N PRO A 108 -1.14 10.91 -7.30
CA PRO A 108 -0.99 11.67 -6.07
C PRO A 108 0.45 11.63 -5.56
N ARG A 109 0.91 12.73 -4.97
CA ARG A 109 2.27 12.82 -4.44
C ARG A 109 2.50 11.94 -3.20
N ASN A 110 1.46 11.54 -2.51
CA ASN A 110 1.52 10.58 -1.40
C ASN A 110 1.43 9.11 -1.84
N ALA A 111 1.64 8.83 -3.13
CA ALA A 111 1.66 7.48 -3.66
C ALA A 111 2.88 6.68 -3.16
N HIS A 112 2.72 5.36 -3.01
CA HIS A 112 3.79 4.47 -2.58
C HIS A 112 4.92 4.39 -3.63
N ARG A 113 6.16 4.18 -3.19
CA ARG A 113 7.35 4.06 -4.07
C ARG A 113 7.21 3.05 -5.22
N SER A 114 6.37 2.02 -5.09
CA SER A 114 6.10 1.07 -6.17
C SER A 114 5.52 1.74 -7.41
N ILE A 115 4.78 2.83 -7.24
CA ILE A 115 4.21 3.59 -8.36
C ILE A 115 5.31 4.29 -9.17
N VAL A 116 6.39 4.76 -8.52
CA VAL A 116 7.56 5.29 -9.24
C VAL A 116 8.18 4.20 -10.11
N GLY A 117 8.38 2.98 -9.55
CA GLY A 117 8.85 1.83 -10.34
C GLY A 117 7.92 1.50 -11.50
N ALA A 118 6.62 1.53 -11.27
CA ALA A 118 5.61 1.31 -12.32
C ALA A 118 5.67 2.36 -13.44
N MET A 119 5.85 3.64 -13.09
CA MET A 119 6.01 4.74 -14.08
C MET A 119 7.27 4.56 -14.92
N ILE A 120 8.39 4.13 -14.31
CA ILE A 120 9.64 3.81 -15.02
C ILE A 120 9.42 2.65 -15.99
N LEU A 121 8.77 1.56 -15.54
CA LEU A 121 8.52 0.37 -16.37
C LEU A 121 7.56 0.68 -17.52
N ALA A 122 6.45 1.35 -17.25
CA ALA A 122 5.45 1.71 -18.27
C ALA A 122 5.92 2.86 -19.16
N GLY A 123 6.90 3.67 -18.75
CA GLY A 123 7.41 4.82 -19.52
C GLY A 123 6.43 5.99 -19.60
N VAL A 124 5.60 6.17 -18.58
CA VAL A 124 4.58 7.22 -18.52
C VAL A 124 5.13 8.53 -17.96
N ARG A 125 4.42 9.63 -18.22
CA ARG A 125 4.71 10.97 -17.72
C ARG A 125 3.75 11.31 -16.58
N PRO A 126 4.24 11.52 -15.34
CA PRO A 126 3.37 11.90 -14.24
C PRO A 126 2.96 13.38 -14.31
N VAL A 127 1.71 13.63 -13.96
CA VAL A 127 1.21 14.91 -13.48
C VAL A 127 0.84 14.71 -12.03
N TYR A 128 1.61 15.30 -11.12
CA TYR A 128 1.40 15.10 -9.69
C TYR A 128 0.18 15.85 -9.17
N LEU A 129 -0.63 15.15 -8.40
CA LEU A 129 -1.76 15.71 -7.66
C LEU A 129 -1.32 15.97 -6.22
N GLN A 130 -1.59 17.17 -5.72
CA GLN A 130 -1.38 17.48 -4.31
C GLN A 130 -2.50 16.84 -3.49
N PRO A 131 -2.21 15.90 -2.57
CA PRO A 131 -3.20 15.44 -1.63
C PRO A 131 -3.57 16.56 -0.66
N GLU A 132 -4.78 16.53 -0.16
CA GLU A 132 -5.17 17.39 0.95
C GLU A 132 -4.37 17.01 2.20
N VAL A 133 -4.13 17.98 3.08
CA VAL A 133 -3.33 17.74 4.31
C VAL A 133 -4.08 18.30 5.51
N ASP A 134 -4.32 17.45 6.50
CA ASP A 134 -4.75 17.94 7.80
C ASP A 134 -3.55 18.56 8.53
N GLN A 135 -3.60 19.87 8.74
CA GLN A 135 -2.49 20.63 9.32
C GLN A 135 -2.26 20.29 10.81
N ARG A 136 -3.30 19.85 11.53
CA ARG A 136 -3.20 19.50 12.96
C ARG A 136 -2.47 18.18 13.14
N LEU A 137 -2.89 17.17 12.36
CA LEU A 137 -2.24 15.86 12.37
C LEU A 137 -0.94 15.84 11.59
N GLY A 138 -0.80 16.69 10.59
CA GLY A 138 0.26 16.57 9.58
C GLY A 138 0.12 15.33 8.72
N VAL A 139 -1.13 14.86 8.53
CA VAL A 139 -1.47 13.65 7.78
C VAL A 139 -1.95 14.04 6.39
N ALA A 140 -1.38 13.38 5.37
CA ALA A 140 -1.92 13.47 4.02
C ALA A 140 -3.26 12.73 3.95
N MET A 141 -4.30 13.45 3.58
CA MET A 141 -5.62 12.93 3.27
C MET A 141 -5.64 12.31 1.85
N GLY A 142 -6.82 12.01 1.33
CA GLY A 142 -6.97 11.65 -0.08
C GLY A 142 -6.82 12.86 -1.00
N VAL A 143 -6.89 12.62 -2.29
CA VAL A 143 -7.01 13.67 -3.29
C VAL A 143 -8.50 13.95 -3.51
N SER A 144 -8.92 15.21 -3.39
CA SER A 144 -10.31 15.62 -3.57
C SER A 144 -10.74 15.56 -5.05
N LEU A 145 -12.04 15.42 -5.29
CA LEU A 145 -12.63 15.52 -6.65
C LEU A 145 -12.22 16.82 -7.33
N GLU A 146 -12.18 17.93 -6.60
CA GLU A 146 -11.81 19.23 -7.16
C GLU A 146 -10.36 19.26 -7.65
N THR A 147 -9.44 18.65 -6.89
CA THR A 147 -8.03 18.53 -7.30
C THR A 147 -7.88 17.65 -8.54
N VAL A 148 -8.61 16.52 -8.61
CA VAL A 148 -8.63 15.67 -9.82
C VAL A 148 -9.22 16.43 -11.01
N ARG A 149 -10.32 17.16 -10.80
CA ARG A 149 -10.98 17.94 -11.85
C ARG A 149 -10.06 18.97 -12.46
N ARG A 150 -9.43 19.82 -11.64
CA ARG A 150 -8.48 20.85 -12.10
C ARG A 150 -7.33 20.25 -12.89
N ALA A 151 -6.76 19.14 -12.43
CA ALA A 151 -5.67 18.48 -13.14
C ALA A 151 -6.11 17.89 -14.46
N ALA A 152 -7.26 17.21 -14.52
CA ALA A 152 -7.79 16.63 -15.75
C ALA A 152 -8.23 17.69 -16.77
N GLU A 153 -8.65 18.89 -16.34
CA GLU A 153 -8.96 20.03 -17.21
C GLU A 153 -7.69 20.69 -17.76
N ALA A 154 -6.63 20.77 -16.94
CA ALA A 154 -5.33 21.27 -17.37
C ALA A 154 -4.57 20.28 -18.27
N HIS A 155 -4.86 18.97 -18.15
CA HIS A 155 -4.20 17.88 -18.87
C HIS A 155 -5.23 16.96 -19.54
N PRO A 156 -5.97 17.46 -20.57
CA PRO A 156 -7.00 16.68 -21.24
C PRO A 156 -6.43 15.48 -22.02
N GLU A 157 -5.13 15.46 -22.27
CA GLU A 157 -4.40 14.33 -22.86
C GLU A 157 -4.16 13.18 -21.89
N ALA A 158 -4.40 13.35 -20.57
CA ALA A 158 -4.19 12.31 -19.57
C ALA A 158 -5.08 11.08 -19.87
N ARG A 159 -4.46 9.90 -19.79
CA ARG A 159 -5.15 8.63 -20.09
C ARG A 159 -5.77 8.00 -18.86
N ALA A 160 -5.21 8.26 -17.68
CA ALA A 160 -5.67 7.70 -16.42
C ALA A 160 -5.36 8.63 -15.25
N ALA A 161 -6.14 8.46 -14.18
CA ALA A 161 -5.73 8.85 -12.83
C ALA A 161 -5.49 7.58 -11.99
N LEU A 162 -4.38 7.56 -11.26
CA LEU A 162 -4.13 6.57 -10.22
C LEU A 162 -4.34 7.24 -8.87
N LEU A 163 -5.14 6.63 -8.00
CA LEU A 163 -5.38 7.15 -6.64
C LEU A 163 -5.02 6.11 -5.59
N VAL A 164 -4.56 6.55 -4.42
CA VAL A 164 -4.36 5.71 -3.22
C VAL A 164 -5.68 5.66 -2.46
N TYR A 165 -6.25 4.46 -2.28
CA TYR A 165 -7.57 4.29 -1.69
C TYR A 165 -7.71 2.98 -0.90
N PRO A 166 -7.82 3.05 0.45
CA PRO A 166 -7.64 4.22 1.28
C PRO A 166 -6.17 4.64 1.39
N THR A 167 -5.90 5.82 1.95
CA THR A 167 -4.55 6.21 2.35
C THR A 167 -4.03 5.31 3.47
N TYR A 168 -2.75 5.39 3.79
CA TYR A 168 -2.14 4.68 4.92
C TYR A 168 -2.89 4.91 6.24
N TYR A 169 -3.38 6.13 6.44
CA TYR A 169 -4.09 6.54 7.66
C TYR A 169 -5.58 6.18 7.64
N GLY A 170 -6.04 5.45 6.61
CA GLY A 170 -7.43 5.00 6.50
C GLY A 170 -8.38 6.00 5.87
N VAL A 171 -7.89 7.11 5.35
CA VAL A 171 -8.74 8.13 4.71
C VAL A 171 -9.17 7.66 3.33
N ALA A 172 -10.46 7.65 3.08
CA ALA A 172 -11.09 7.34 1.79
C ALA A 172 -11.71 8.62 1.20
N THR A 173 -11.36 8.91 -0.06
CA THR A 173 -11.91 10.03 -0.82
C THR A 173 -13.24 9.67 -1.49
N GLU A 174 -13.91 10.64 -2.13
CA GLU A 174 -15.15 10.47 -2.90
C GLU A 174 -14.94 9.72 -4.23
N LEU A 175 -14.42 8.50 -4.14
CA LEU A 175 -13.92 7.73 -5.29
C LEU A 175 -14.98 7.49 -6.38
N GLY A 176 -16.25 7.30 -6.02
CA GLY A 176 -17.34 7.08 -6.97
C GLY A 176 -17.65 8.30 -7.83
N GLU A 177 -17.58 9.50 -7.25
CA GLU A 177 -17.75 10.75 -8.00
C GLU A 177 -16.55 11.00 -8.91
N ILE A 178 -15.35 10.70 -8.43
CA ILE A 178 -14.13 10.79 -9.22
C ILE A 178 -14.18 9.81 -10.40
N ALA A 179 -14.62 8.55 -10.19
CA ALA A 179 -14.81 7.57 -11.26
C ALA A 179 -15.76 8.08 -12.34
N THR A 180 -16.92 8.59 -11.94
CA THR A 180 -17.93 9.15 -12.85
C THR A 180 -17.36 10.30 -13.67
N PHE A 181 -16.63 11.20 -13.03
CA PHE A 181 -16.00 12.35 -13.68
C PHE A 181 -14.93 11.93 -14.70
N LEU A 182 -14.03 11.02 -14.33
CA LEU A 182 -12.95 10.54 -15.21
C LEU A 182 -13.51 9.77 -16.41
N HIS A 183 -14.46 8.87 -16.16
CA HIS A 183 -15.12 8.08 -17.22
C HIS A 183 -15.85 8.99 -18.23
N GLY A 184 -16.48 10.07 -17.77
CA GLY A 184 -17.10 11.07 -18.63
C GLY A 184 -16.11 11.77 -19.58
N ARG A 185 -14.80 11.67 -19.31
CA ARG A 185 -13.71 12.19 -20.14
C ARG A 185 -12.92 11.10 -20.88
N GLY A 186 -13.35 9.84 -20.78
CA GLY A 186 -12.64 8.72 -21.38
C GLY A 186 -11.32 8.36 -20.70
N MET A 187 -11.09 8.87 -19.47
CA MET A 187 -9.94 8.55 -18.65
C MET A 187 -10.23 7.31 -17.77
N LEU A 188 -9.20 6.51 -17.50
CA LEU A 188 -9.28 5.38 -16.59
C LEU A 188 -9.11 5.83 -15.14
N LEU A 189 -9.77 5.12 -14.20
CA LEU A 189 -9.49 5.20 -12.78
C LEU A 189 -8.76 3.94 -12.32
N LEU A 190 -7.52 4.11 -11.90
CA LEU A 190 -6.66 3.08 -11.32
C LEU A 190 -6.52 3.31 -9.81
N THR A 191 -6.51 2.26 -9.01
CA THR A 191 -6.39 2.40 -7.55
C THR A 191 -5.28 1.55 -6.96
N ASP A 192 -4.43 2.17 -6.16
CA ASP A 192 -3.61 1.47 -5.16
C ASP A 192 -4.46 1.31 -3.90
N ALA A 193 -5.13 0.17 -3.80
CA ALA A 193 -5.97 -0.21 -2.67
C ALA A 193 -5.25 -1.20 -1.74
N ALA A 194 -3.92 -1.09 -1.63
CA ALA A 194 -3.12 -1.96 -0.78
C ALA A 194 -3.61 -2.03 0.68
N HIS A 195 -4.30 -1.02 1.16
CA HIS A 195 -4.89 -0.97 2.50
C HIS A 195 -6.43 -1.12 2.51
N GLY A 196 -7.05 -1.47 1.38
CA GLY A 196 -8.51 -1.54 1.21
C GLY A 196 -9.08 -2.93 0.99
N ALA A 197 -8.27 -3.98 1.00
CA ALA A 197 -8.68 -5.35 0.63
C ALA A 197 -9.85 -5.92 1.46
N HIS A 198 -10.12 -5.39 2.65
CA HIS A 198 -11.23 -5.79 3.52
C HIS A 198 -12.53 -5.01 3.27
N PHE A 199 -12.50 -3.93 2.50
CA PHE A 199 -13.68 -3.08 2.26
C PHE A 199 -14.83 -3.81 1.58
N ALA A 200 -14.54 -4.75 0.69
CA ALA A 200 -15.56 -5.54 0.00
C ALA A 200 -16.44 -6.39 0.93
N PHE A 201 -16.02 -6.60 2.18
CA PHE A 201 -16.66 -7.52 3.10
C PHE A 201 -17.42 -6.84 4.25
N SER A 202 -17.61 -5.52 4.22
CA SER A 202 -18.39 -4.83 5.26
C SER A 202 -19.01 -3.52 4.76
N ASP A 203 -20.31 -3.37 4.96
CA ASP A 203 -21.03 -2.13 4.65
C ASP A 203 -20.75 -1.00 5.67
N ALA A 204 -20.11 -1.30 6.80
CA ALA A 204 -19.67 -0.33 7.80
C ALA A 204 -18.30 0.30 7.47
N LEU A 205 -17.65 -0.13 6.39
CA LEU A 205 -16.40 0.42 5.87
C LEU A 205 -16.66 1.25 4.60
N PRO A 206 -15.70 2.05 4.14
CA PRO A 206 -15.84 2.72 2.85
C PRO A 206 -16.11 1.73 1.72
N PRO A 207 -16.82 2.12 0.65
CA PRO A 207 -17.03 1.25 -0.51
C PRO A 207 -15.70 0.73 -1.05
N SER A 208 -15.65 -0.54 -1.49
CA SER A 208 -14.43 -1.06 -2.15
C SER A 208 -14.15 -0.27 -3.43
N ALA A 209 -12.89 -0.28 -3.89
CA ALA A 209 -12.51 0.40 -5.13
C ALA A 209 -13.34 -0.10 -6.34
N MET A 210 -13.63 -1.41 -6.39
CA MET A 210 -14.49 -2.00 -7.43
C MET A 210 -15.92 -1.48 -7.33
N ALA A 211 -16.50 -1.43 -6.12
CA ALA A 211 -17.86 -0.90 -5.92
C ALA A 211 -17.94 0.60 -6.26
N ALA A 212 -16.89 1.36 -6.00
CA ALA A 212 -16.78 2.76 -6.34
C ALA A 212 -16.52 3.04 -7.84
N GLY A 213 -16.26 2.01 -8.65
CA GLY A 213 -16.14 2.15 -10.09
C GLY A 213 -14.71 2.27 -10.62
N ALA A 214 -13.69 1.85 -9.88
CA ALA A 214 -12.34 1.75 -10.40
C ALA A 214 -12.27 0.73 -11.56
N ASP A 215 -11.46 1.03 -12.59
CA ASP A 215 -11.24 0.11 -13.73
C ASP A 215 -10.27 -1.02 -13.35
N LEU A 216 -9.21 -0.66 -12.61
CA LEU A 216 -8.28 -1.61 -12.02
C LEU A 216 -7.98 -1.23 -10.57
N SER A 217 -7.85 -2.24 -9.70
CA SER A 217 -7.48 -2.05 -8.28
C SER A 217 -6.44 -3.07 -7.84
N ALA A 218 -5.38 -2.60 -7.20
CA ALA A 218 -4.33 -3.43 -6.63
C ALA A 218 -4.53 -3.60 -5.12
N GLU A 219 -4.83 -4.83 -4.66
CA GLU A 219 -5.24 -5.15 -3.29
C GLU A 219 -4.17 -5.97 -2.55
N SER A 220 -3.63 -5.46 -1.42
CA SER A 220 -2.72 -6.26 -0.56
C SER A 220 -3.53 -7.14 0.40
N THR A 221 -3.80 -8.36 0.01
CA THR A 221 -4.53 -9.30 0.88
C THR A 221 -3.79 -9.63 2.17
N HIS A 222 -2.45 -9.67 2.13
CA HIS A 222 -1.62 -9.97 3.30
C HIS A 222 -1.57 -8.86 4.38
N LYS A 223 -2.05 -7.64 4.10
CA LYS A 223 -1.98 -6.55 5.09
C LYS A 223 -3.12 -6.60 6.10
N LEU A 224 -4.32 -6.85 5.64
CA LEU A 224 -5.52 -6.83 6.48
C LEU A 224 -6.34 -8.12 6.42
N LEU A 225 -5.98 -9.05 5.54
CA LEU A 225 -6.56 -10.39 5.44
C LEU A 225 -5.52 -11.45 5.81
N GLY A 226 -5.96 -12.71 5.93
CA GLY A 226 -5.16 -13.82 6.49
C GLY A 226 -4.20 -14.51 5.54
N SER A 227 -3.80 -13.89 4.43
CA SER A 227 -2.84 -14.50 3.51
C SER A 227 -1.38 -14.26 3.92
N LEU A 228 -0.47 -15.07 3.41
CA LEU A 228 0.97 -14.91 3.65
C LEU A 228 1.48 -13.61 3.05
N THR A 229 2.48 -13.01 3.69
CA THR A 229 3.18 -11.82 3.19
C THR A 229 3.62 -12.03 1.73
N GLN A 230 3.56 -10.98 0.91
CA GLN A 230 3.88 -10.99 -0.53
C GLN A 230 2.68 -11.30 -1.43
N THR A 231 1.54 -11.78 -0.90
CA THR A 231 0.35 -12.03 -1.70
C THR A 231 -0.46 -10.77 -1.97
N SER A 232 -1.02 -10.67 -3.17
CA SER A 232 -1.82 -9.54 -3.62
C SER A 232 -2.78 -10.00 -4.73
N MET A 233 -3.76 -9.16 -5.05
CA MET A 233 -4.64 -9.34 -6.21
C MET A 233 -4.65 -8.06 -7.04
N LEU A 234 -4.74 -8.22 -8.35
CA LEU A 234 -5.16 -7.17 -9.27
C LEU A 234 -6.57 -7.46 -9.71
N LEU A 235 -7.49 -6.57 -9.38
CA LEU A 235 -8.90 -6.66 -9.74
C LEU A 235 -9.19 -5.78 -10.96
N ALA A 236 -10.10 -6.23 -11.83
CA ALA A 236 -10.51 -5.49 -13.02
C ALA A 236 -12.03 -5.44 -13.14
N ARG A 237 -12.56 -4.29 -13.61
CA ARG A 237 -13.97 -4.07 -13.85
C ARG A 237 -14.21 -3.17 -15.05
N GLY A 238 -15.36 -3.35 -15.73
CA GLY A 238 -15.85 -2.46 -16.78
C GLY A 238 -15.23 -2.67 -18.16
N GLY A 239 -14.28 -3.61 -18.31
CA GLY A 239 -13.71 -4.00 -19.60
C GLY A 239 -12.94 -2.92 -20.37
N ARG A 240 -12.63 -1.76 -19.75
CA ARG A 240 -11.88 -0.66 -20.41
C ARG A 240 -10.41 -1.00 -20.59
N VAL A 241 -9.87 -1.92 -19.80
CA VAL A 241 -8.54 -2.50 -19.97
C VAL A 241 -8.71 -3.96 -20.38
N ALA A 242 -8.19 -4.32 -21.54
CA ALA A 242 -8.36 -5.68 -22.09
C ALA A 242 -7.67 -6.72 -21.20
N ALA A 243 -8.34 -7.85 -20.93
CA ALA A 243 -7.83 -8.94 -20.10
C ALA A 243 -6.50 -9.50 -20.62
N GLU A 244 -6.35 -9.58 -21.95
CA GLU A 244 -5.14 -10.04 -22.62
C GLU A 244 -3.94 -9.14 -22.32
N ARG A 245 -4.14 -7.81 -22.24
CA ARG A 245 -3.08 -6.87 -21.86
C ARG A 245 -2.67 -7.07 -20.38
N ILE A 246 -3.63 -7.32 -19.48
CA ILE A 246 -3.35 -7.58 -18.07
C ILE A 246 -2.54 -8.87 -17.94
N ARG A 247 -2.96 -9.97 -18.60
CA ARG A 247 -2.22 -11.24 -18.60
C ARG A 247 -0.82 -11.10 -19.20
N ALA A 248 -0.68 -10.39 -20.31
CA ALA A 248 0.61 -10.15 -20.94
C ALA A 248 1.56 -9.37 -20.01
N ALA A 249 1.09 -8.30 -19.36
CA ALA A 249 1.88 -7.55 -18.41
C ALA A 249 2.25 -8.38 -17.17
N ALA A 250 1.31 -9.15 -16.62
CA ALA A 250 1.55 -10.07 -15.51
C ALA A 250 2.61 -11.13 -15.89
N GLY A 251 2.53 -11.67 -17.11
CA GLY A 251 3.48 -12.66 -17.63
C GLY A 251 4.92 -12.15 -17.74
N ILE A 252 5.12 -10.85 -17.92
CA ILE A 252 6.46 -10.23 -17.93
C ILE A 252 6.99 -10.03 -16.51
N LEU A 253 6.10 -9.70 -15.55
CA LEU A 253 6.48 -9.20 -14.24
C LEU A 253 6.46 -10.27 -13.14
N GLN A 254 5.72 -11.36 -13.32
CA GLN A 254 5.66 -12.44 -12.36
C GLN A 254 6.62 -13.57 -12.72
N THR A 255 7.05 -14.31 -11.69
CA THR A 255 7.90 -15.50 -11.85
C THR A 255 7.18 -16.61 -12.62
N THR A 256 7.92 -17.39 -13.43
CA THR A 256 7.44 -18.62 -14.05
C THR A 256 7.41 -19.81 -13.10
N SER A 257 7.84 -19.64 -11.85
CA SER A 257 7.81 -20.65 -10.80
C SER A 257 7.13 -20.06 -9.56
N PRO A 258 5.82 -19.80 -9.61
CA PRO A 258 5.11 -19.22 -8.47
C PRO A 258 5.17 -20.16 -7.27
N ASN A 259 5.24 -19.61 -6.08
CA ASN A 259 5.17 -20.39 -4.85
C ASN A 259 3.70 -20.76 -4.58
N GLU A 260 3.39 -22.05 -4.63
CA GLU A 260 2.03 -22.56 -4.48
C GLU A 260 1.47 -22.33 -3.06
N LEU A 261 2.31 -22.26 -2.02
CA LEU A 261 1.87 -21.90 -0.67
C LEU A 261 1.36 -20.45 -0.61
N LEU A 262 1.98 -19.53 -1.36
CA LEU A 262 1.49 -18.16 -1.46
C LEU A 262 0.13 -18.13 -2.17
N LEU A 263 -0.02 -18.82 -3.29
CA LEU A 263 -1.26 -18.89 -4.05
C LEU A 263 -2.37 -19.56 -3.23
N ALA A 264 -2.07 -20.68 -2.56
CA ALA A 264 -3.02 -21.35 -1.69
C ALA A 264 -3.45 -20.46 -0.50
N SER A 265 -2.49 -19.73 0.13
CA SER A 265 -2.83 -18.80 1.21
C SER A 265 -3.73 -17.65 0.77
N LEU A 266 -3.52 -17.16 -0.45
CA LEU A 266 -4.33 -16.12 -1.06
C LEU A 266 -5.77 -16.60 -1.29
N ASP A 267 -5.93 -17.80 -1.85
CA ASP A 267 -7.21 -18.44 -2.08
C ASP A 267 -7.96 -18.74 -0.76
N LEU A 268 -7.25 -19.25 0.25
CA LEU A 268 -7.82 -19.48 1.59
C LEU A 268 -8.27 -18.19 2.27
N ALA A 269 -7.49 -17.12 2.19
CA ALA A 269 -7.88 -15.84 2.75
C ALA A 269 -9.12 -15.25 2.05
N ARG A 270 -9.19 -15.35 0.72
CA ARG A 270 -10.38 -14.99 -0.07
C ARG A 270 -11.59 -15.81 0.38
N ALA A 271 -11.45 -17.14 0.48
CA ALA A 271 -12.54 -18.03 0.87
C ALA A 271 -13.04 -17.72 2.28
N GLN A 272 -12.13 -17.51 3.24
CA GLN A 272 -12.47 -17.12 4.61
C GLN A 272 -13.26 -15.81 4.65
N MET A 273 -12.81 -14.80 3.92
CA MET A 273 -13.49 -13.50 3.91
C MET A 273 -14.86 -13.55 3.22
N ALA A 274 -15.00 -14.32 2.15
CA ALA A 274 -16.28 -14.51 1.47
C ALA A 274 -17.32 -15.17 2.40
N GLU A 275 -16.89 -16.08 3.29
CA GLU A 275 -17.81 -16.79 4.21
C GLU A 275 -18.01 -16.06 5.54
N GLU A 276 -16.92 -15.61 6.16
CA GLU A 276 -16.93 -15.12 7.54
C GLU A 276 -16.64 -13.60 7.66
N GLY A 277 -16.18 -12.96 6.59
CA GLY A 277 -15.66 -11.59 6.63
C GLY A 277 -16.64 -10.59 7.20
N ARG A 278 -17.91 -10.64 6.78
CA ARG A 278 -18.97 -9.76 7.30
C ARG A 278 -19.13 -9.89 8.81
N THR A 279 -19.20 -11.13 9.31
CA THR A 279 -19.36 -11.39 10.75
C THR A 279 -18.13 -10.98 11.55
N ARG A 280 -16.93 -11.30 11.05
CA ARG A 280 -15.68 -10.97 11.74
C ARG A 280 -15.42 -9.46 11.77
N LEU A 281 -15.67 -8.76 10.68
CA LEU A 281 -15.53 -7.30 10.63
C LEU A 281 -16.60 -6.61 11.49
N ALA A 282 -17.83 -7.10 11.50
CA ALA A 282 -18.89 -6.58 12.39
C ALA A 282 -18.54 -6.73 13.88
N ALA A 283 -17.69 -7.67 14.26
CA ALA A 283 -17.22 -7.82 15.63
C ALA A 283 -16.08 -6.84 15.98
N VAL A 284 -15.13 -6.58 15.07
CA VAL A 284 -13.94 -5.75 15.37
C VAL A 284 -14.19 -4.25 15.18
N ILE A 285 -15.02 -3.84 14.21
CA ILE A 285 -15.26 -2.42 13.91
C ILE A 285 -15.77 -1.64 15.14
N PRO A 286 -16.80 -2.09 15.88
CA PRO A 286 -17.24 -1.38 17.09
C PRO A 286 -16.17 -1.29 18.17
N LEU A 287 -15.32 -2.31 18.30
CA LEU A 287 -14.19 -2.29 19.24
C LEU A 287 -13.13 -1.26 18.83
N ALA A 288 -12.85 -1.13 17.53
CA ALA A 288 -11.93 -0.14 17.00
C ALA A 288 -12.45 1.31 17.21
N GLU A 289 -13.75 1.53 16.98
CA GLU A 289 -14.39 2.83 17.22
C GLU A 289 -14.36 3.20 18.71
N GLU A 290 -14.70 2.27 19.59
CA GLU A 290 -14.64 2.49 21.04
C GLU A 290 -13.20 2.74 21.51
N LEU A 291 -12.22 2.00 20.99
CA LEU A 291 -10.81 2.26 21.28
C LEU A 291 -10.41 3.67 20.87
N ARG A 292 -10.77 4.09 19.65
CA ARG A 292 -10.50 5.46 19.15
C ARG A 292 -11.09 6.52 20.07
N ARG A 293 -12.35 6.36 20.48
CA ARG A 293 -13.02 7.28 21.40
C ARG A 293 -12.28 7.36 22.73
N ARG A 294 -11.96 6.22 23.35
CA ARG A 294 -11.25 6.15 24.64
C ARG A 294 -9.85 6.75 24.58
N VAL A 295 -9.11 6.51 23.49
CA VAL A 295 -7.77 7.09 23.29
C VAL A 295 -7.87 8.60 23.11
N GLY A 296 -8.88 9.10 22.40
CA GLY A 296 -9.12 10.53 22.23
C GLY A 296 -9.50 11.29 23.52
N GLU A 297 -9.89 10.58 24.58
CA GLU A 297 -10.15 11.12 25.91
C GLU A 297 -8.88 11.21 26.79
N ILE A 298 -7.76 10.64 26.35
CA ILE A 298 -6.49 10.72 27.08
C ILE A 298 -5.84 12.07 26.79
N ASP A 299 -5.58 12.86 27.86
CA ASP A 299 -4.90 14.15 27.74
C ASP A 299 -3.53 14.00 27.05
N GLY A 300 -3.29 14.83 26.04
CA GLY A 300 -2.05 14.83 25.27
C GLY A 300 -2.02 13.85 24.08
N LEU A 301 -3.04 13.02 23.92
CA LEU A 301 -3.26 12.20 22.73
C LEU A 301 -4.42 12.75 21.90
N TRP A 302 -4.34 12.52 20.59
CA TRP A 302 -5.42 12.88 19.69
C TRP A 302 -5.52 11.83 18.57
N THR A 303 -6.74 11.55 18.11
CA THR A 303 -7.00 10.53 17.10
C THR A 303 -7.65 11.14 15.87
N LEU A 304 -7.33 10.60 14.68
CA LEU A 304 -8.11 10.85 13.47
C LEU A 304 -9.45 10.12 13.58
N GLY A 305 -10.55 10.84 13.55
CA GLY A 305 -11.89 10.31 13.76
C GLY A 305 -12.90 10.78 12.73
N ALA A 306 -14.13 10.27 12.86
CA ALA A 306 -15.24 10.56 11.98
C ALA A 306 -15.65 12.04 11.95
N GLU A 307 -15.27 12.83 12.97
CA GLU A 307 -15.50 14.28 13.05
C GLU A 307 -14.78 15.07 11.95
N HIS A 308 -13.82 14.43 11.25
CA HIS A 308 -13.09 15.03 10.12
C HIS A 308 -13.71 14.66 8.76
N MET A 309 -14.73 13.79 8.73
CA MET A 309 -15.43 13.44 7.49
C MET A 309 -16.10 14.68 6.88
N GLY A 310 -16.03 14.79 5.57
CA GLY A 310 -16.51 15.95 4.82
C GLY A 310 -15.47 17.06 4.62
N LEU A 311 -14.27 16.92 5.22
CA LEU A 311 -13.12 17.73 4.82
C LEU A 311 -12.66 17.33 3.41
N PRO A 312 -12.08 18.26 2.63
CA PRO A 312 -11.55 17.93 1.31
C PRO A 312 -10.63 16.70 1.34
N GLY A 313 -10.86 15.75 0.45
CA GLY A 313 -10.11 14.51 0.37
C GLY A 313 -10.45 13.46 1.44
N MET A 314 -11.47 13.70 2.28
CA MET A 314 -11.92 12.75 3.31
C MET A 314 -13.45 12.59 3.29
N ALA A 315 -13.94 11.70 2.44
CA ALA A 315 -15.36 11.34 2.38
C ALA A 315 -15.72 10.26 3.43
N ALA A 316 -14.79 9.38 3.76
CA ALA A 316 -14.98 8.32 4.76
C ALA A 316 -13.65 7.94 5.44
N LEU A 317 -13.76 7.17 6.52
CA LEU A 317 -12.62 6.68 7.30
C LEU A 317 -12.74 5.16 7.50
N ASP A 318 -11.64 4.46 7.29
CA ASP A 318 -11.48 3.07 7.69
C ASP A 318 -11.38 2.99 9.23
N ALA A 319 -12.43 2.45 9.85
CA ALA A 319 -12.49 2.32 11.29
C ALA A 319 -11.39 1.43 11.89
N THR A 320 -10.83 0.52 11.09
CA THR A 320 -9.77 -0.41 11.53
C THR A 320 -8.38 0.23 11.63
N LYS A 321 -8.23 1.47 11.18
CA LYS A 321 -6.98 2.25 11.24
C LYS A 321 -7.02 3.22 12.41
N LEU A 322 -6.17 3.05 13.39
CA LEU A 322 -6.07 3.97 14.54
C LEU A 322 -4.80 4.81 14.41
N THR A 323 -4.97 6.04 13.94
CA THR A 323 -3.91 7.07 13.95
C THR A 323 -3.97 7.84 15.25
N VAL A 324 -2.86 7.86 15.99
CA VAL A 324 -2.75 8.57 17.28
C VAL A 324 -1.62 9.58 17.20
N GLN A 325 -1.96 10.87 17.31
CA GLN A 325 -0.97 11.93 17.46
C GLN A 325 -0.48 11.97 18.91
N VAL A 326 0.84 12.05 19.09
CA VAL A 326 1.52 12.02 20.40
C VAL A 326 2.25 13.32 20.74
N MET A 327 2.14 14.34 19.89
CA MET A 327 2.84 15.61 20.06
C MET A 327 2.45 16.34 21.36
N GLY A 328 1.21 16.16 21.83
CA GLY A 328 0.76 16.73 23.11
C GLY A 328 1.54 16.20 24.31
N LEU A 329 2.17 15.04 24.21
CA LEU A 329 3.06 14.50 25.23
C LEU A 329 4.50 15.05 25.12
N GLY A 330 4.78 15.93 24.16
CA GLY A 330 6.09 16.54 23.92
C GLY A 330 7.09 15.55 23.30
N MET A 331 6.62 14.55 22.55
CA MET A 331 7.44 13.54 21.91
C MET A 331 7.05 13.35 20.44
N THR A 332 7.98 12.81 19.65
CA THR A 332 7.69 12.40 18.27
C THR A 332 7.02 11.03 18.22
N GLY A 333 6.31 10.73 17.10
CA GLY A 333 5.78 9.37 16.88
C GLY A 333 6.89 8.32 16.91
N PHE A 334 8.09 8.60 16.36
CA PHE A 334 9.24 7.68 16.44
C PHE A 334 9.64 7.35 17.89
N ALA A 335 9.66 8.36 18.77
CA ALA A 335 9.95 8.15 20.19
C ALA A 335 8.85 7.34 20.89
N ALA A 336 7.58 7.66 20.57
CA ALA A 336 6.42 6.93 21.11
C ALA A 336 6.40 5.47 20.69
N GLU A 337 6.72 5.15 19.41
CA GLU A 337 6.88 3.78 18.92
C GLU A 337 7.91 3.00 19.75
N GLY A 338 9.08 3.62 20.03
CA GLY A 338 10.11 3.00 20.87
C GLY A 338 9.64 2.66 22.28
N VAL A 339 8.84 3.54 22.89
CA VAL A 339 8.24 3.31 24.21
C VAL A 339 7.14 2.24 24.16
N LEU A 340 6.29 2.26 23.13
CA LEU A 340 5.24 1.25 22.93
C LEU A 340 5.85 -0.13 22.67
N ARG A 341 6.97 -0.20 21.95
CA ARG A 341 7.71 -1.46 21.73
C ARG A 341 8.20 -2.11 23.02
N GLN A 342 8.60 -1.31 24.01
CA GLN A 342 8.97 -1.81 25.34
C GLN A 342 7.77 -2.33 26.14
N ARG A 343 6.54 -2.12 25.66
CA ARG A 343 5.28 -2.62 26.21
C ARG A 343 4.63 -3.68 25.32
N ASP A 344 5.45 -4.35 24.52
CA ASP A 344 5.02 -5.41 23.60
C ASP A 344 4.02 -4.97 22.52
N ILE A 345 3.94 -3.66 22.23
CA ILE A 345 3.15 -3.11 21.13
C ILE A 345 4.06 -2.83 19.94
N ALA A 346 3.76 -3.47 18.81
CA ALA A 346 4.37 -3.18 17.53
C ALA A 346 3.42 -2.31 16.70
N CYS A 347 3.80 -1.06 16.41
CA CYS A 347 3.04 -0.19 15.54
C CYS A 347 3.23 -0.59 14.06
N GLU A 348 2.25 -0.32 13.22
CA GLU A 348 2.39 -0.43 11.77
C GLU A 348 3.40 0.57 11.23
N LEU A 349 3.28 1.82 11.65
CA LEU A 349 4.22 2.87 11.34
C LEU A 349 4.25 3.95 12.44
N ALA A 350 5.34 4.69 12.45
CA ALA A 350 5.43 5.97 13.15
C ALA A 350 5.95 7.05 12.20
N ASP A 351 5.45 8.26 12.33
CA ASP A 351 5.97 9.45 11.66
C ASP A 351 6.44 10.49 12.70
N ALA A 352 6.73 11.71 12.26
CA ALA A 352 7.20 12.76 13.15
C ALA A 352 6.18 13.14 14.26
N ARG A 353 4.88 12.90 14.04
CA ARG A 353 3.79 13.33 14.92
C ARG A 353 2.93 12.18 15.46
N ASN A 354 2.83 11.10 14.70
CA ASN A 354 1.81 10.07 14.89
C ASN A 354 2.42 8.68 15.03
N VAL A 355 1.66 7.79 15.67
CA VAL A 355 1.77 6.35 15.52
C VAL A 355 0.50 5.83 14.87
N LEU A 356 0.64 4.87 13.95
CA LEU A 356 -0.47 4.18 13.30
C LEU A 356 -0.51 2.73 13.76
N LEU A 357 -1.71 2.29 14.12
CA LEU A 357 -1.99 0.91 14.51
C LEU A 357 -3.08 0.37 13.59
N LEU A 358 -2.90 -0.88 13.15
CA LEU A 358 -3.87 -1.60 12.34
C LEU A 358 -4.60 -2.59 13.22
N LEU A 359 -5.93 -2.56 13.17
CA LEU A 359 -6.78 -3.58 13.73
C LEU A 359 -7.31 -4.43 12.57
N SER A 360 -7.31 -5.73 12.73
CA SER A 360 -7.82 -6.66 11.75
C SER A 360 -8.98 -7.49 12.34
N TYR A 361 -9.63 -8.27 11.51
CA TYR A 361 -10.65 -9.21 11.98
C TYR A 361 -10.10 -10.28 12.94
N ALA A 362 -8.79 -10.37 13.12
CA ALA A 362 -8.15 -11.30 14.06
C ALA A 362 -7.99 -10.72 15.46
N ASP A 363 -8.20 -9.39 15.63
CA ASP A 363 -8.05 -8.73 16.92
C ASP A 363 -9.36 -8.79 17.71
N GLY A 364 -9.23 -9.00 19.02
CA GLY A 364 -10.35 -9.08 19.95
C GLY A 364 -10.22 -8.09 21.11
N ALA A 365 -11.15 -8.17 22.05
CA ALA A 365 -11.19 -7.29 23.22
C ALA A 365 -9.88 -7.31 24.03
N ARG A 366 -9.19 -8.45 24.11
CA ARG A 366 -7.95 -8.60 24.84
C ARG A 366 -6.81 -7.78 24.25
N GLU A 367 -6.62 -7.86 22.95
CA GLU A 367 -5.59 -7.12 22.20
C GLU A 367 -5.86 -5.62 22.27
N ILE A 368 -7.13 -5.23 22.17
CA ILE A 368 -7.58 -3.84 22.25
C ILE A 368 -7.37 -3.25 23.65
N GLU A 369 -7.70 -3.99 24.72
CA GLU A 369 -7.45 -3.53 26.08
C GLU A 369 -5.95 -3.42 26.39
N HIS A 370 -5.13 -4.35 25.88
CA HIS A 370 -3.67 -4.25 26.00
C HIS A 370 -3.14 -3.00 25.32
N LEU A 371 -3.56 -2.70 24.10
CA LEU A 371 -3.19 -1.50 23.37
C LEU A 371 -3.63 -0.22 24.09
N PHE A 372 -4.88 -0.18 24.57
CA PHE A 372 -5.39 0.96 25.33
C PHE A 372 -4.58 1.21 26.61
N ALA A 373 -4.27 0.14 27.36
CA ALA A 373 -3.46 0.22 28.59
C ALA A 373 -2.05 0.76 28.30
N ALA A 374 -1.43 0.34 27.18
CA ALA A 374 -0.11 0.81 26.77
C ALA A 374 -0.13 2.32 26.40
N LEU A 375 -1.13 2.78 25.63
CA LEU A 375 -1.28 4.19 25.27
C LEU A 375 -1.56 5.07 26.49
N ARG A 376 -2.39 4.59 27.42
CA ARG A 376 -2.68 5.31 28.68
C ARG A 376 -1.42 5.41 29.57
N ALA A 377 -0.65 4.34 29.68
CA ALA A 377 0.62 4.33 30.43
C ALA A 377 1.63 5.29 29.78
N LEU A 378 1.73 5.32 28.44
CA LEU A 378 2.56 6.27 27.72
C LEU A 378 2.24 7.70 28.12
N ALA A 379 0.94 8.09 28.14
CA ALA A 379 0.52 9.42 28.51
C ALA A 379 0.76 9.75 30.01
N GLN A 380 0.63 8.76 30.90
CA GLN A 380 0.91 8.93 32.34
C GLN A 380 2.40 9.18 32.63
N GLU A 381 3.29 8.51 31.92
CA GLU A 381 4.74 8.66 32.07
C GLU A 381 5.28 9.92 31.39
N HIS A 382 4.55 10.41 30.38
CA HIS A 382 4.87 11.61 29.63
C HIS A 382 3.68 12.58 29.72
N PRO A 383 3.48 13.26 30.88
CA PRO A 383 2.32 14.13 31.04
C PRO A 383 2.32 15.27 30.02
N PRO A 384 1.13 15.75 29.62
CA PRO A 384 0.99 16.75 28.59
C PRO A 384 1.84 17.99 28.87
N ARG A 385 2.66 18.37 27.91
CA ARG A 385 3.52 19.58 27.99
C ARG A 385 2.88 20.80 27.32
N CYS A 386 1.83 20.58 26.53
CA CYS A 386 1.08 21.61 25.84
C CYS A 386 -0.42 21.28 25.86
N THR A 387 -1.24 22.20 26.35
CA THR A 387 -2.71 22.08 26.34
C THR A 387 -3.33 22.46 24.99
N ALA A 388 -2.55 23.07 24.10
CA ALA A 388 -2.98 23.40 22.76
C ALA A 388 -2.79 22.19 21.84
N ARG A 389 -3.88 21.63 21.35
CA ARG A 389 -3.92 20.56 20.33
C ARG A 389 -3.12 21.00 19.12
N GLY A 390 -1.84 20.61 19.03
CA GLY A 390 -1.03 20.77 17.83
C GLY A 390 -0.53 22.18 17.48
N GLU A 391 -0.81 23.20 18.27
CA GLU A 391 -0.27 24.55 18.04
C GLU A 391 1.11 24.69 18.72
N GLY A 392 2.19 24.62 17.95
CA GLY A 392 3.50 24.97 18.54
C GLY A 392 4.76 24.41 17.92
N THR A 393 4.68 23.40 17.06
CA THR A 393 5.87 22.95 16.33
C THR A 393 5.54 22.88 14.85
N SER A 394 5.99 23.89 14.12
CA SER A 394 6.04 23.87 12.65
C SER A 394 7.04 22.79 12.24
N PHE A 395 6.64 21.50 12.35
CA PHE A 395 7.37 20.44 11.71
C PHE A 395 7.07 20.52 10.22
N CYS A 396 8.06 20.88 9.48
CA CYS A 396 8.27 20.77 8.07
C CYS A 396 6.99 20.64 7.20
N THR A 397 6.62 21.72 6.57
CA THR A 397 5.66 21.71 5.45
C THR A 397 6.19 20.71 4.40
N LEU A 398 5.32 19.87 3.85
CA LEU A 398 5.69 19.03 2.70
C LEU A 398 6.26 19.94 1.61
N PRO A 399 7.32 19.54 0.91
CA PRO A 399 7.84 20.32 -0.19
C PRO A 399 6.77 20.52 -1.28
N PRO A 400 6.87 21.58 -2.08
CA PRO A 400 5.96 21.81 -3.18
C PRO A 400 6.01 20.63 -4.18
N LEU A 401 4.98 20.52 -5.04
CA LEU A 401 5.00 19.53 -6.11
C LEU A 401 6.18 19.82 -7.05
N PRO A 402 7.05 18.84 -7.30
CA PRO A 402 8.17 19.04 -8.22
C PRO A 402 7.67 19.19 -9.66
N GLN A 403 8.38 19.97 -10.45
CA GLN A 403 8.28 19.85 -11.89
C GLN A 403 9.02 18.58 -12.31
N THR A 404 8.45 17.80 -13.21
CA THR A 404 9.04 16.55 -13.69
C THR A 404 9.37 16.68 -15.17
N VAL A 405 10.62 16.93 -15.45
CA VAL A 405 11.21 16.94 -16.80
C VAL A 405 12.68 16.54 -16.64
N PRO A 406 13.12 15.42 -17.19
CA PRO A 406 12.50 14.40 -18.04
C PRO A 406 11.53 13.46 -17.31
N SER A 407 10.91 12.50 -18.03
CA SER A 407 10.08 11.47 -17.39
C SER A 407 10.90 10.61 -16.43
N PRO A 408 10.25 9.92 -15.43
CA PRO A 408 10.96 9.04 -14.51
C PRO A 408 11.81 7.97 -15.21
N ARG A 409 11.36 7.45 -16.36
CA ARG A 409 12.12 6.47 -17.16
C ARG A 409 13.36 7.10 -17.81
N GLU A 410 13.21 8.26 -18.44
CA GLU A 410 14.33 8.97 -19.06
C GLU A 410 15.39 9.34 -18.01
N ALA A 411 14.95 9.82 -16.85
CA ALA A 411 15.84 10.14 -15.72
C ALA A 411 16.56 8.91 -15.18
N TYR A 412 15.87 7.77 -15.05
CA TYR A 412 16.45 6.53 -14.52
C TYR A 412 17.56 5.97 -15.42
N PHE A 413 17.45 6.12 -16.75
CA PHE A 413 18.41 5.63 -17.72
C PHE A 413 19.45 6.67 -18.16
N ALA A 414 19.33 7.93 -17.69
CA ALA A 414 20.32 8.98 -17.98
C ALA A 414 21.68 8.68 -17.33
N GLN A 415 22.71 9.46 -17.69
CA GLN A 415 23.96 9.45 -16.92
C GLN A 415 23.78 10.18 -15.59
N HIS A 416 24.31 9.61 -14.52
CA HIS A 416 24.17 10.12 -13.17
C HIS A 416 25.51 10.58 -12.61
N GLU A 417 25.44 11.53 -11.67
CA GLU A 417 26.55 11.92 -10.81
C GLU A 417 26.07 12.17 -9.38
N CYS A 418 26.98 12.04 -8.41
CA CYS A 418 26.70 12.37 -7.03
C CYS A 418 27.17 13.80 -6.75
N VAL A 419 26.31 14.60 -6.15
CA VAL A 419 26.62 15.97 -5.73
C VAL A 419 26.37 16.16 -4.23
N PRO A 420 27.12 17.03 -3.53
CA PRO A 420 26.77 17.39 -2.15
C PRO A 420 25.32 17.89 -2.08
N ILE A 421 24.59 17.54 -1.01
CA ILE A 421 23.17 17.96 -0.85
C ILE A 421 23.00 19.50 -0.93
N GLY A 422 24.04 20.28 -0.57
CA GLY A 422 24.02 21.75 -0.68
C GLY A 422 24.01 22.24 -2.13
N ASP A 423 24.52 21.45 -3.07
CA ASP A 423 24.66 21.78 -4.48
C ASP A 423 23.58 21.12 -5.34
N ALA A 424 22.64 20.40 -4.72
CA ALA A 424 21.59 19.67 -5.43
C ALA A 424 20.42 20.55 -5.88
N ALA A 425 20.24 21.72 -5.27
CA ALA A 425 19.17 22.65 -5.68
C ALA A 425 19.37 23.12 -7.13
N GLY A 426 18.33 23.07 -7.94
CA GLY A 426 18.38 23.38 -9.37
C GLY A 426 18.75 22.18 -10.25
N ARG A 427 19.13 21.04 -9.67
CA ARG A 427 19.43 19.79 -10.41
C ARG A 427 18.16 18.92 -10.51
N THR A 428 18.25 17.90 -11.36
CA THR A 428 17.19 16.89 -11.53
C THR A 428 17.57 15.60 -10.82
N ALA A 429 16.68 15.08 -9.98
CA ALA A 429 16.87 13.83 -9.24
C ALA A 429 17.00 12.61 -10.18
N ALA A 430 17.93 11.71 -9.85
CA ALA A 430 18.11 10.44 -10.56
C ALA A 430 17.80 9.22 -9.65
N GLU A 431 17.48 9.46 -8.38
CA GLU A 431 17.17 8.42 -7.41
C GLU A 431 15.82 8.66 -6.71
N THR A 432 15.30 7.62 -6.08
CA THR A 432 14.09 7.71 -5.28
C THR A 432 14.47 7.83 -3.81
N ILE A 433 14.10 8.92 -3.16
CA ILE A 433 14.33 9.14 -1.73
C ILE A 433 13.02 9.06 -0.98
N VAL A 434 12.98 8.17 -0.01
CA VAL A 434 11.80 7.87 0.80
C VAL A 434 12.19 7.96 2.26
N PHE A 435 11.33 8.55 3.08
CA PHE A 435 11.35 8.32 4.52
C PHE A 435 10.40 7.18 4.84
N TYR A 436 10.91 6.14 5.50
CA TYR A 436 10.17 4.91 5.73
C TYR A 436 9.99 4.62 7.22
N PRO A 437 8.79 4.24 7.66
CA PRO A 437 7.50 4.27 6.96
C PRO A 437 6.97 5.69 6.70
N PRO A 438 5.99 5.92 5.81
CA PRO A 438 5.13 4.97 5.09
C PRO A 438 5.64 4.54 3.70
N GLY A 439 6.78 5.00 3.22
CA GLY A 439 7.27 4.61 1.90
C GLY A 439 6.83 5.56 0.77
N ILE A 440 6.47 6.79 1.11
CA ILE A 440 6.10 7.86 0.18
C ILE A 440 7.38 8.57 -0.29
N PRO A 441 7.63 8.66 -1.61
CA PRO A 441 8.79 9.35 -2.14
C PRO A 441 8.73 10.87 -1.90
N VAL A 442 9.82 11.42 -1.39
CA VAL A 442 10.06 12.87 -1.37
C VAL A 442 10.70 13.32 -2.68
N LEU A 443 11.60 12.50 -3.22
CA LEU A 443 12.15 12.66 -4.56
C LEU A 443 11.98 11.37 -5.36
N ALA A 444 11.73 11.52 -6.64
CA ALA A 444 11.70 10.45 -7.63
C ALA A 444 12.58 10.85 -8.82
N PRO A 445 13.08 9.90 -9.63
CA PRO A 445 13.80 10.22 -10.85
C PRO A 445 12.99 11.15 -11.75
N GLY A 446 13.63 12.22 -12.23
CA GLY A 446 13.00 13.25 -13.06
C GLY A 446 12.46 14.45 -12.29
N ASP A 447 12.38 14.40 -10.97
CA ASP A 447 11.91 15.54 -10.15
C ASP A 447 12.99 16.64 -10.12
N ALA A 448 12.59 17.88 -10.35
CA ALA A 448 13.44 19.04 -10.09
C ALA A 448 13.62 19.23 -8.58
N ILE A 449 14.85 19.38 -8.13
CA ILE A 449 15.20 19.58 -6.73
C ILE A 449 15.22 21.08 -6.46
N ASP A 450 14.33 21.56 -5.59
CA ASP A 450 14.34 22.94 -5.11
C ASP A 450 15.01 23.08 -3.73
N THR A 451 15.17 24.31 -3.28
CA THR A 451 15.78 24.62 -1.97
C THR A 451 14.92 24.16 -0.81
N GLU A 452 13.60 24.11 -0.98
CA GLU A 452 12.64 23.69 0.04
C GLU A 452 12.71 22.17 0.23
N THR A 453 12.84 21.41 -0.85
CA THR A 453 13.09 19.96 -0.82
C THR A 453 14.40 19.63 -0.09
N VAL A 454 15.47 20.34 -0.38
CA VAL A 454 16.77 20.18 0.33
C VAL A 454 16.60 20.46 1.83
N ALA A 455 15.91 21.54 2.19
CA ALA A 455 15.65 21.88 3.60
C ALA A 455 14.80 20.82 4.30
N TYR A 456 13.81 20.27 3.60
CA TYR A 456 12.95 19.18 4.08
C TYR A 456 13.78 17.92 4.36
N LEU A 457 14.59 17.46 3.40
CA LEU A 457 15.43 16.28 3.54
C LEU A 457 16.35 16.37 4.75
N ARG A 458 17.02 17.53 4.93
CA ARG A 458 17.88 17.81 6.09
C ARG A 458 17.12 17.78 7.41
N THR A 459 15.91 18.30 7.43
CA THR A 459 15.06 18.34 8.64
C THR A 459 14.60 16.95 9.03
N MET A 460 14.11 16.15 8.08
CA MET A 460 13.65 14.79 8.32
C MET A 460 14.80 13.91 8.85
N ARG A 461 16.00 14.05 8.28
CA ARG A 461 17.18 13.37 8.81
C ARG A 461 17.48 13.77 10.27
N ARG A 462 17.41 15.07 10.59
CA ARG A 462 17.70 15.58 11.94
C ARG A 462 16.76 15.04 13.00
N ILE A 463 15.49 14.83 12.67
CA ILE A 463 14.49 14.25 13.60
C ILE A 463 14.52 12.73 13.65
N GLY A 464 15.47 12.08 12.95
CA GLY A 464 15.69 10.64 13.03
C GLY A 464 14.85 9.79 12.07
N ALA A 465 14.24 10.40 11.03
CA ALA A 465 13.51 9.64 10.03
C ALA A 465 14.45 8.70 9.25
N ARG A 466 14.02 7.46 9.05
CA ARG A 466 14.80 6.45 8.33
C ARG A 466 14.76 6.71 6.82
N VAL A 467 15.94 6.90 6.22
CA VAL A 467 16.10 7.09 4.77
C VAL A 467 16.14 5.74 4.05
N VAL A 468 15.41 5.60 2.97
CA VAL A 468 15.39 4.40 2.11
C VAL A 468 15.39 4.81 0.64
N GLY A 469 16.11 4.06 -0.19
CA GLY A 469 16.16 4.27 -1.64
C GLY A 469 17.24 5.22 -2.10
N ALA A 470 17.75 6.10 -1.23
CA ALA A 470 18.92 6.93 -1.52
C ALA A 470 20.21 6.08 -1.63
N ALA A 471 21.09 6.45 -2.56
CA ALA A 471 22.42 5.85 -2.68
C ALA A 471 23.26 6.15 -1.42
N ASP A 472 23.12 7.35 -0.87
CA ASP A 472 23.70 7.76 0.40
C ASP A 472 22.59 7.92 1.46
N ALA A 473 22.46 6.94 2.35
CA ALA A 473 21.49 6.97 3.43
C ALA A 473 21.75 8.10 4.46
N THR A 474 22.94 8.71 4.44
CA THR A 474 23.25 9.86 5.28
C THR A 474 22.75 11.17 4.71
N LEU A 475 22.34 11.19 3.44
CA LEU A 475 21.94 12.37 2.67
C LEU A 475 23.00 13.50 2.72
N GLU A 476 24.28 13.17 2.82
CA GLU A 476 25.36 14.15 2.59
C GLU A 476 25.48 14.45 1.09
N THR A 477 25.17 13.44 0.25
CA THR A 477 25.16 13.56 -1.20
C THR A 477 23.80 13.09 -1.77
N LEU A 478 23.45 13.60 -2.95
CA LEU A 478 22.31 13.17 -3.74
C LEU A 478 22.76 12.73 -5.14
N THR A 479 22.09 11.72 -5.68
CA THR A 479 22.29 11.29 -7.06
C THR A 479 21.40 12.11 -7.99
N VAL A 480 21.99 12.79 -8.95
CA VAL A 480 21.33 13.66 -9.91
C VAL A 480 21.69 13.27 -11.34
N ILE A 481 20.88 13.71 -12.30
CA ILE A 481 21.22 13.59 -13.72
C ILE A 481 22.44 14.46 -13.99
N ARG A 482 23.45 13.91 -14.70
CA ARG A 482 24.60 14.66 -15.14
C ARG A 482 24.16 15.65 -16.24
N ASP A 483 24.46 16.92 -16.03
CA ASP A 483 24.29 17.93 -17.10
C ASP A 483 25.23 17.60 -18.27
N LEU A 484 24.71 17.67 -19.51
CA LEU A 484 25.47 17.41 -20.74
C LEU A 484 26.32 18.63 -21.11
#